data_e19b234db72c8f2eeefcddff816f6850
#
_entry.id   e19b234db72c8f2eeefcddff816f6850
#
_cell.length_a   1.000
_cell.length_b   1.000
_cell.length_c   1.000
_cell.angle_alpha   90.00
_cell.angle_beta   90.00
_cell.angle_gamma   90.00
#
_symmetry.space_group_name_H-M   'P 1'
#
loop_
_entity.id
_entity.type
_entity.pdbx_description
1 polymer ?
#
loop_
_entity_poly.entity_id
_entity_poly.type
_entity_poly.pdbx_seq_one_letter_code
_entity_poly.pdbx_strand_id
1 'polypeptide(L)'
;MRASARPALSGPRGTVLERLQRSTGPRTVAELAAELGVHPNTAREHLDALVTQGLATREPSPAVGRGRPAWSYTADVERLEPDPRVRDYAGLATALAGHLTRHAPDPAAEGLAAGQEWGAALVASRPGRLPSGGAGPRRLVVDLLDELGFAPEADVAATTVALRRCPLLDAARQYPEVVCQVHLGIVRGALDRLGGDPEPTALLPFAEPGACRLHLDTAGVATARGDD
;
A
#
# COMPACT_ATOMS: atom_id res chain seq x y z
N MET A 1 6.88 9.39 21.86
CA MET A 1 5.48 9.33 21.39
C MET A 1 5.45 8.31 20.25
N ARG A 2 4.81 7.16 20.44
CA ARG A 2 4.67 6.15 19.39
C ARG A 2 3.66 6.67 18.37
N ALA A 3 4.08 6.91 17.13
CA ALA A 3 3.18 7.12 16.03
C ALA A 3 2.36 5.82 15.87
N SER A 4 1.06 5.90 16.12
CA SER A 4 0.15 4.77 15.94
C SER A 4 0.09 4.50 14.45
N ALA A 5 0.70 3.40 13.99
CA ALA A 5 0.58 2.94 12.62
C ALA A 5 -0.91 2.73 12.32
N ARG A 6 -1.43 3.43 11.30
CA ARG A 6 -2.81 3.26 10.83
C ARG A 6 -2.97 1.84 10.30
N PRO A 7 -3.98 1.08 10.75
CA PRO A 7 -4.23 -0.23 10.19
C PRO A 7 -4.54 -0.10 8.70
N ALA A 8 -3.78 -0.80 7.87
CA ALA A 8 -4.09 -0.96 6.47
C ALA A 8 -5.40 -1.73 6.35
N LEU A 9 -6.46 -1.05 5.88
CA LEU A 9 -7.74 -1.70 5.63
C LEU A 9 -7.69 -2.37 4.26
N SER A 10 -7.32 -3.64 4.24
CA SER A 10 -7.44 -4.52 3.07
C SER A 10 -8.80 -5.25 3.07
N GLY A 11 -9.22 -5.72 1.90
CA GLY A 11 -10.44 -6.51 1.77
C GLY A 11 -11.75 -5.70 1.84
N PRO A 12 -12.88 -6.36 2.15
CA PRO A 12 -14.22 -5.77 2.05
C PRO A 12 -14.42 -4.48 2.83
N ARG A 13 -13.74 -4.31 3.98
CA ARG A 13 -13.82 -3.09 4.79
C ARG A 13 -13.13 -1.90 4.10
N GLY A 14 -12.00 -2.14 3.43
CA GLY A 14 -11.32 -1.13 2.62
C GLY A 14 -12.22 -0.64 1.48
N THR A 15 -12.92 -1.55 0.81
CA THR A 15 -13.87 -1.22 -0.27
C THR A 15 -15.03 -0.34 0.24
N VAL A 16 -15.57 -0.65 1.43
CA VAL A 16 -16.61 0.19 2.06
C VAL A 16 -16.09 1.60 2.35
N LEU A 17 -14.87 1.70 2.90
CA LEU A 17 -14.25 3.00 3.18
C LEU A 17 -14.01 3.82 1.91
N GLU A 18 -13.45 3.21 0.86
CA GLU A 18 -13.25 3.88 -0.44
C GLU A 18 -14.56 4.40 -1.03
N ARG A 19 -15.64 3.65 -0.87
CA ARG A 19 -16.93 4.08 -1.38
C ARG A 19 -17.47 5.27 -0.59
N LEU A 20 -17.31 5.27 0.73
CA LEU A 20 -17.64 6.43 1.58
C LEU A 20 -16.81 7.67 1.20
N GLN A 21 -15.51 7.51 0.95
CA GLN A 21 -14.61 8.62 0.56
C GLN A 21 -15.01 9.26 -0.77
N ARG A 22 -15.49 8.46 -1.72
CA ARG A 22 -15.95 8.94 -3.03
C ARG A 22 -17.35 9.54 -3.00
N SER A 23 -18.05 9.42 -1.89
CA SER A 23 -19.42 9.97 -1.75
C SER A 23 -19.37 11.45 -1.43
N THR A 24 -20.22 12.23 -2.09
CA THR A 24 -20.33 13.68 -1.87
C THR A 24 -21.12 14.07 -0.61
N GLY A 25 -21.62 13.09 0.15
CA GLY A 25 -22.39 13.29 1.36
C GLY A 25 -22.59 12.01 2.17
N PRO A 26 -23.34 12.13 3.31
CA PRO A 26 -23.61 10.99 4.18
C PRO A 26 -24.34 9.86 3.45
N ARG A 27 -23.99 8.62 3.75
CA ARG A 27 -24.57 7.42 3.12
C ARG A 27 -25.18 6.51 4.17
N THR A 28 -26.31 5.92 3.87
CA THR A 28 -26.97 4.92 4.72
C THR A 28 -26.40 3.52 4.47
N VAL A 29 -26.62 2.61 5.44
CA VAL A 29 -26.27 1.17 5.29
C VAL A 29 -26.93 0.56 4.05
N ALA A 30 -28.20 0.91 3.78
CA ALA A 30 -28.94 0.34 2.66
C ALA A 30 -28.39 0.77 1.30
N GLU A 31 -28.02 2.04 1.16
CA GLU A 31 -27.39 2.55 -0.07
C GLU A 31 -26.06 1.90 -0.35
N LEU A 32 -25.18 1.80 0.66
CA LEU A 32 -23.86 1.19 0.49
C LEU A 32 -23.94 -0.32 0.25
N ALA A 33 -24.87 -1.01 0.93
CA ALA A 33 -25.11 -2.42 0.70
C ALA A 33 -25.57 -2.70 -0.73
N ALA A 34 -26.49 -1.88 -1.25
CA ALA A 34 -26.99 -2.00 -2.63
C ALA A 34 -25.87 -1.71 -3.65
N GLU A 35 -25.07 -0.67 -3.44
CA GLU A 35 -23.96 -0.32 -4.34
C GLU A 35 -22.87 -1.38 -4.39
N LEU A 36 -22.55 -1.99 -3.24
CA LEU A 36 -21.48 -2.97 -3.12
C LEU A 36 -21.94 -4.41 -3.36
N GLY A 37 -23.23 -4.63 -3.56
CA GLY A 37 -23.80 -5.96 -3.76
C GLY A 37 -23.65 -6.88 -2.54
N VAL A 38 -23.64 -6.32 -1.31
CA VAL A 38 -23.48 -7.07 -0.07
C VAL A 38 -24.75 -7.03 0.78
N HIS A 39 -24.90 -7.98 1.70
CA HIS A 39 -26.02 -7.96 2.63
C HIS A 39 -25.93 -6.74 3.57
N PRO A 40 -27.07 -6.06 3.93
CA PRO A 40 -27.05 -4.88 4.81
C PRO A 40 -26.38 -5.10 6.18
N ASN A 41 -26.47 -6.30 6.75
CA ASN A 41 -25.78 -6.60 8.01
C ASN A 41 -24.26 -6.57 7.83
N THR A 42 -23.74 -7.14 6.73
CA THR A 42 -22.31 -7.12 6.41
C THR A 42 -21.80 -5.69 6.21
N ALA A 43 -22.56 -4.87 5.46
CA ALA A 43 -22.22 -3.44 5.29
C ALA A 43 -22.21 -2.73 6.65
N ARG A 44 -23.19 -3.00 7.54
CA ARG A 44 -23.26 -2.40 8.87
C ARG A 44 -22.07 -2.79 9.73
N GLU A 45 -21.68 -4.06 9.77
CA GLU A 45 -20.52 -4.54 10.52
C GLU A 45 -19.24 -3.83 10.10
N HIS A 46 -19.04 -3.64 8.79
CA HIS A 46 -17.89 -2.91 8.28
C HIS A 46 -17.94 -1.43 8.64
N LEU A 47 -19.10 -0.78 8.51
CA LEU A 47 -19.29 0.63 8.87
C LEU A 47 -19.10 0.89 10.36
N ASP A 48 -19.66 0.06 11.23
CA ASP A 48 -19.49 0.19 12.68
C ASP A 48 -18.02 -0.04 13.09
N ALA A 49 -17.33 -0.95 12.43
CA ALA A 49 -15.89 -1.13 12.63
C ALA A 49 -15.07 0.09 12.16
N LEU A 50 -15.44 0.72 11.05
CA LEU A 50 -14.80 1.97 10.59
C LEU A 50 -15.03 3.11 11.59
N VAL A 51 -16.23 3.23 12.15
CA VAL A 51 -16.54 4.22 13.21
C VAL A 51 -15.69 3.94 14.45
N THR A 52 -15.60 2.69 14.89
CA THR A 52 -14.78 2.29 16.06
C THR A 52 -13.30 2.61 15.84
N GLN A 53 -12.81 2.51 14.61
CA GLN A 53 -11.45 2.86 14.22
C GLN A 53 -11.25 4.38 13.99
N GLY A 54 -12.33 5.18 14.08
CA GLY A 54 -12.30 6.62 13.84
C GLY A 54 -12.05 7.00 12.38
N LEU A 55 -12.34 6.10 11.43
CA LEU A 55 -12.18 6.31 9.99
C LEU A 55 -13.49 6.76 9.31
N ALA A 56 -14.58 6.68 10.05
CA ALA A 56 -15.89 7.19 9.66
C ALA A 56 -16.60 7.76 10.89
N THR A 57 -17.51 8.69 10.66
CA THR A 57 -18.47 9.20 11.64
C THR A 57 -19.87 8.67 11.29
N ARG A 58 -20.76 8.61 12.29
CA ARG A 58 -22.17 8.30 12.05
C ARG A 58 -23.07 9.31 12.74
N GLU A 59 -24.13 9.67 12.06
CA GLU A 59 -25.17 10.59 12.57
C GLU A 59 -26.56 10.01 12.29
N PRO A 60 -27.58 10.36 13.10
CA PRO A 60 -28.95 10.00 12.79
C PRO A 60 -29.36 10.63 11.46
N SER A 61 -29.84 9.83 10.51
CA SER A 61 -30.39 10.33 9.26
C SER A 61 -31.76 10.99 9.54
N PRO A 62 -32.12 12.09 8.85
CA PRO A 62 -33.46 12.62 8.94
C PRO A 62 -34.52 11.56 8.68
N ALA A 63 -35.52 11.46 9.54
CA ALA A 63 -36.57 10.46 9.41
C ALA A 63 -37.39 10.73 8.14
N VAL A 64 -37.33 9.83 7.17
CA VAL A 64 -38.19 9.83 5.98
C VAL A 64 -39.30 8.79 6.23
N GLY A 65 -40.44 9.23 6.75
CA GLY A 65 -41.63 8.39 7.00
C GLY A 65 -41.67 7.77 8.40
N ARG A 66 -42.63 6.80 8.61
CA ARG A 66 -42.79 6.07 9.87
C ARG A 66 -41.70 4.97 9.97
N GLY A 67 -40.82 5.06 10.98
CA GLY A 67 -39.78 4.07 11.25
C GLY A 67 -38.72 4.60 12.21
N ARG A 68 -37.85 3.70 12.73
CA ARG A 68 -36.69 4.10 13.51
C ARG A 68 -35.72 4.88 12.64
N PRO A 69 -35.20 6.03 13.08
CA PRO A 69 -34.19 6.78 12.31
C PRO A 69 -33.05 5.87 11.85
N ALA A 70 -32.72 5.94 10.57
CA ALA A 70 -31.55 5.27 10.04
C ALA A 70 -30.28 6.01 10.46
N TRP A 71 -29.15 5.30 10.50
CA TRP A 71 -27.86 5.93 10.65
C TRP A 71 -27.29 6.25 9.26
N SER A 72 -26.77 7.43 9.09
CA SER A 72 -25.93 7.82 7.96
C SER A 72 -24.47 7.91 8.38
N TYR A 73 -23.59 7.51 7.48
CA TYR A 73 -22.15 7.40 7.70
C TYR A 73 -21.42 8.32 6.73
N THR A 74 -20.38 8.96 7.23
CA THR A 74 -19.47 9.82 6.44
C THR A 74 -18.04 9.41 6.72
N ALA A 75 -17.20 9.36 5.69
CA ALA A 75 -15.78 9.14 5.90
C ALA A 75 -15.17 10.32 6.69
N ASP A 76 -14.38 10.03 7.71
CA ASP A 76 -13.63 11.07 8.44
C ASP A 76 -12.42 11.50 7.60
N VAL A 77 -12.66 12.46 6.70
CA VAL A 77 -11.65 12.90 5.71
C VAL A 77 -10.45 13.51 6.41
N GLU A 78 -10.64 14.22 7.54
CA GLU A 78 -9.53 14.84 8.28
C GLU A 78 -8.56 13.79 8.85
N ARG A 79 -9.09 12.65 9.29
CA ARG A 79 -8.27 11.52 9.74
C ARG A 79 -7.75 10.64 8.62
N LEU A 80 -8.35 10.72 7.44
CA LEU A 80 -7.98 9.94 6.26
C LEU A 80 -7.01 10.70 5.36
N GLU A 81 -7.01 12.03 5.43
CA GLU A 81 -5.97 12.81 4.77
C GLU A 81 -4.60 12.45 5.36
N PRO A 82 -3.59 12.21 4.53
CA PRO A 82 -2.21 12.11 5.02
C PRO A 82 -1.90 13.38 5.81
N ASP A 83 -1.16 13.22 6.92
CA ASP A 83 -0.58 14.37 7.62
C ASP A 83 -0.04 15.36 6.55
N PRO A 84 -0.31 16.67 6.65
CA PRO A 84 0.19 17.67 5.70
C PRO A 84 1.68 17.48 5.37
N ARG A 85 2.48 17.05 6.34
CA ARG A 85 3.90 16.71 6.15
C ARG A 85 4.11 15.53 5.21
N VAL A 86 3.26 14.50 5.30
CA VAL A 86 3.34 13.33 4.37
C VAL A 86 2.99 13.75 2.96
N ARG A 87 2.02 14.67 2.80
CA ARG A 87 1.67 15.26 1.50
C ARG A 87 2.82 16.07 0.92
N ASP A 88 3.49 16.88 1.76
CA ASP A 88 4.64 17.69 1.36
C ASP A 88 5.80 16.80 0.91
N TYR A 89 6.09 15.71 1.64
CA TYR A 89 7.11 14.73 1.24
C TYR A 89 6.75 13.99 -0.04
N ALA A 90 5.48 13.64 -0.25
CA ALA A 90 5.03 13.04 -1.51
C ALA A 90 5.21 14.02 -2.68
N GLY A 91 4.91 15.31 -2.47
CA GLY A 91 5.17 16.37 -3.45
C GLY A 91 6.65 16.51 -3.79
N LEU A 92 7.53 16.51 -2.78
CA LEU A 92 8.97 16.53 -2.99
C LEU A 92 9.46 15.30 -3.76
N ALA A 93 9.00 14.10 -3.39
CA ALA A 93 9.34 12.87 -4.09
C ALA A 93 8.90 12.91 -5.57
N THR A 94 7.70 13.44 -5.85
CA THR A 94 7.19 13.63 -7.22
C THR A 94 8.07 14.60 -8.00
N ALA A 95 8.48 15.71 -7.40
CA ALA A 95 9.34 16.71 -8.06
C ALA A 95 10.73 16.13 -8.37
N LEU A 96 11.33 15.37 -7.44
CA LEU A 96 12.62 14.70 -7.63
C LEU A 96 12.55 13.61 -8.70
N ALA A 97 11.50 12.78 -8.68
CA ALA A 97 11.29 11.76 -9.73
C ALA A 97 11.17 12.41 -11.11
N GLY A 98 10.38 13.48 -11.23
CA GLY A 98 10.26 14.23 -12.47
C GLY A 98 11.56 14.92 -12.92
N HIS A 99 12.41 15.34 -11.98
CA HIS A 99 13.75 15.86 -12.32
C HIS A 99 14.64 14.77 -12.88
N LEU A 100 14.70 13.58 -12.23
CA LEU A 100 15.49 12.44 -12.71
C LEU A 100 15.02 11.99 -14.09
N THR A 101 13.71 11.84 -14.30
CA THR A 101 13.15 11.46 -15.61
C THR A 101 13.60 12.39 -16.74
N ARG A 102 13.75 13.69 -16.49
CA ARG A 102 14.11 14.67 -17.53
C ARG A 102 15.61 14.83 -17.73
N HIS A 103 16.43 14.56 -16.71
CA HIS A 103 17.83 14.97 -16.71
C HIS A 103 18.84 13.83 -16.50
N ALA A 104 18.43 12.68 -15.95
CA ALA A 104 19.33 11.56 -15.81
C ALA A 104 19.52 10.83 -17.15
N PRO A 105 20.72 10.36 -17.46
CA PRO A 105 20.98 9.54 -18.64
C PRO A 105 20.19 8.21 -18.63
N ASP A 106 20.02 7.61 -17.45
CA ASP A 106 19.21 6.43 -17.20
C ASP A 106 18.41 6.62 -15.90
N PRO A 107 17.19 7.17 -15.98
CA PRO A 107 16.36 7.43 -14.81
C PRO A 107 16.01 6.18 -14.02
N ALA A 108 15.89 5.03 -14.72
CA ALA A 108 15.55 3.76 -14.07
C ALA A 108 16.73 3.23 -13.23
N ALA A 109 17.94 3.27 -13.77
CA ALA A 109 19.15 2.87 -13.04
C ALA A 109 19.40 3.78 -11.83
N GLU A 110 19.23 5.09 -11.96
CA GLU A 110 19.37 6.03 -10.86
C GLU A 110 18.31 5.78 -9.76
N GLY A 111 17.08 5.53 -10.15
CA GLY A 111 16.01 5.17 -9.23
C GLY A 111 16.32 3.87 -8.47
N LEU A 112 16.81 2.84 -9.18
CA LEU A 112 17.21 1.57 -8.58
C LEU A 112 18.36 1.75 -7.58
N ALA A 113 19.41 2.49 -7.96
CA ALA A 113 20.57 2.74 -7.11
C ALA A 113 20.18 3.50 -5.83
N ALA A 114 19.41 4.58 -5.95
CA ALA A 114 18.90 5.32 -4.80
C ALA A 114 18.06 4.43 -3.85
N GLY A 115 17.24 3.54 -4.42
CA GLY A 115 16.47 2.56 -3.67
C GLY A 115 17.37 1.56 -2.93
N GLN A 116 18.43 1.06 -3.57
CA GLN A 116 19.38 0.11 -2.96
C GLN A 116 20.10 0.73 -1.75
N GLU A 117 20.58 1.95 -1.89
CA GLU A 117 21.20 2.67 -0.78
C GLU A 117 20.22 2.86 0.39
N TRP A 118 18.99 3.25 0.09
CA TRP A 118 17.98 3.44 1.12
C TRP A 118 17.59 2.13 1.80
N GLY A 119 17.37 1.04 1.04
CA GLY A 119 17.06 -0.27 1.59
C GLY A 119 18.15 -0.81 2.51
N ALA A 120 19.42 -0.67 2.11
CA ALA A 120 20.57 -1.03 2.93
C ALA A 120 20.64 -0.21 4.23
N ALA A 121 20.39 1.11 4.16
CA ALA A 121 20.36 2.00 5.32
C ALA A 121 19.22 1.65 6.30
N LEU A 122 18.04 1.31 5.79
CA LEU A 122 16.90 0.88 6.61
C LEU A 122 17.22 -0.39 7.41
N VAL A 123 17.88 -1.37 6.80
CA VAL A 123 18.34 -2.58 7.50
C VAL A 123 19.43 -2.26 8.50
N ALA A 124 20.41 -1.41 8.14
CA ALA A 124 21.53 -1.05 9.00
C ALA A 124 21.09 -0.29 10.27
N SER A 125 19.98 0.45 10.22
CA SER A 125 19.43 1.18 11.36
C SER A 125 18.62 0.31 12.32
N ARG A 126 18.35 -0.96 12.00
CA ARG A 126 17.56 -1.85 12.87
C ARG A 126 18.38 -2.33 14.06
N PRO A 127 17.80 -2.27 15.27
CA PRO A 127 18.46 -2.81 16.46
C PRO A 127 18.36 -4.35 16.48
N GLY A 128 19.38 -5.00 17.05
CA GLY A 128 19.38 -6.41 17.31
C GLY A 128 20.06 -7.25 16.23
N ARG A 129 19.99 -8.60 16.40
CA ARG A 129 20.58 -9.52 15.45
C ARG A 129 19.69 -9.71 14.23
N LEU A 130 20.22 -9.44 13.07
CA LEU A 130 19.51 -9.61 11.81
C LEU A 130 19.37 -11.10 11.44
N PRO A 131 18.23 -11.51 10.84
CA PRO A 131 18.06 -12.88 10.37
C PRO A 131 19.00 -13.17 9.20
N SER A 132 19.58 -14.36 9.20
CA SER A 132 20.45 -14.85 8.12
C SER A 132 19.99 -16.23 7.66
N GLY A 133 20.01 -16.46 6.35
CA GLY A 133 19.67 -17.74 5.74
C GLY A 133 18.16 -18.05 5.66
N GLY A 134 17.81 -18.97 4.77
CA GLY A 134 16.43 -19.42 4.55
C GLY A 134 15.44 -18.31 4.18
N ALA A 135 14.25 -18.34 4.77
CA ALA A 135 13.20 -17.35 4.54
C ALA A 135 13.34 -16.10 5.43
N GLY A 136 14.31 -16.05 6.35
CA GLY A 136 14.48 -14.97 7.32
C GLY A 136 14.66 -13.60 6.65
N PRO A 137 15.61 -13.43 5.73
CA PRO A 137 15.80 -12.18 4.99
C PRO A 137 14.55 -11.73 4.25
N ARG A 138 13.84 -12.63 3.54
CA ARG A 138 12.61 -12.29 2.80
C ARG A 138 11.49 -11.82 3.72
N ARG A 139 11.30 -12.47 4.86
CA ARG A 139 10.29 -12.05 5.85
C ARG A 139 10.61 -10.67 6.42
N LEU A 140 11.88 -10.40 6.71
CA LEU A 140 12.28 -9.07 7.18
C LEU A 140 12.02 -7.99 6.11
N VAL A 141 12.20 -8.31 4.83
CA VAL A 141 11.84 -7.40 3.73
C VAL A 141 10.33 -7.16 3.68
N VAL A 142 9.52 -8.20 3.89
CA VAL A 142 8.04 -8.04 3.98
C VAL A 142 7.67 -7.12 5.15
N ASP A 143 8.26 -7.32 6.34
CA ASP A 143 8.03 -6.46 7.50
C ASP A 143 8.45 -5.01 7.23
N LEU A 144 9.58 -4.81 6.56
CA LEU A 144 10.06 -3.50 6.15
C LEU A 144 9.09 -2.80 5.20
N LEU A 145 8.55 -3.52 4.22
CA LEU A 145 7.56 -3.00 3.28
C LEU A 145 6.25 -2.64 4.00
N ASP A 146 5.85 -3.39 5.02
CA ASP A 146 4.67 -3.05 5.83
C ASP A 146 4.90 -1.77 6.63
N GLU A 147 6.05 -1.61 7.27
CA GLU A 147 6.44 -0.38 7.97
C GLU A 147 6.48 0.84 7.04
N LEU A 148 6.90 0.66 5.79
CA LEU A 148 6.88 1.68 4.75
C LEU A 148 5.47 1.96 4.19
N GLY A 149 4.47 1.19 4.57
CA GLY A 149 3.06 1.41 4.23
C GLY A 149 2.60 0.77 2.91
N PHE A 150 3.31 -0.24 2.41
CA PHE A 150 2.93 -0.96 1.17
C PHE A 150 1.80 -1.97 1.38
N ALA A 151 1.40 -2.28 2.61
CA ALA A 151 0.40 -3.30 2.95
C ALA A 151 0.67 -4.63 2.22
N PRO A 152 1.80 -5.32 2.49
CA PRO A 152 2.20 -6.52 1.80
C PRO A 152 1.35 -7.73 2.23
N GLU A 153 0.94 -8.54 1.26
CA GLU A 153 0.35 -9.87 1.46
C GLU A 153 1.28 -10.90 0.85
N ALA A 154 2.03 -11.61 1.68
CA ALA A 154 3.03 -12.59 1.26
C ALA A 154 2.49 -14.01 1.31
N ASP A 155 3.01 -14.88 0.45
CA ASP A 155 2.84 -16.32 0.59
C ASP A 155 3.59 -16.87 1.82
N VAL A 156 3.37 -18.13 2.17
CA VAL A 156 3.96 -18.77 3.37
C VAL A 156 5.49 -18.74 3.34
N ALA A 157 6.09 -18.84 2.15
CA ALA A 157 7.55 -18.84 1.95
C ALA A 157 8.13 -17.43 1.77
N ALA A 158 7.29 -16.42 1.68
CA ALA A 158 7.63 -15.05 1.34
C ALA A 158 8.41 -14.96 0.01
N THR A 159 8.00 -15.73 -0.98
CA THR A 159 8.59 -15.71 -2.33
C THR A 159 7.81 -14.81 -3.27
N THR A 160 6.50 -14.71 -3.07
CA THR A 160 5.62 -13.85 -3.84
C THR A 160 4.82 -12.97 -2.87
N VAL A 161 4.81 -11.67 -3.13
CA VAL A 161 4.16 -10.66 -2.27
C VAL A 161 3.29 -9.77 -3.13
N ALA A 162 2.01 -9.66 -2.77
CA ALA A 162 1.13 -8.63 -3.33
C ALA A 162 1.27 -7.35 -2.49
N LEU A 163 1.65 -6.25 -3.10
CA LEU A 163 1.73 -4.93 -2.48
C LEU A 163 0.40 -4.21 -2.72
N ARG A 164 -0.49 -4.21 -1.72
CA ARG A 164 -1.87 -3.70 -1.84
C ARG A 164 -1.97 -2.18 -1.76
N ARG A 165 -0.89 -1.51 -1.44
CA ARG A 165 -0.81 -0.05 -1.37
C ARG A 165 0.52 0.43 -1.94
N CYS A 166 0.50 1.60 -2.55
CA CYS A 166 1.69 2.36 -2.87
C CYS A 166 1.66 3.68 -2.09
N PRO A 167 2.61 3.95 -1.19
CA PRO A 167 2.67 5.20 -0.43
C PRO A 167 2.82 6.43 -1.32
N LEU A 168 3.42 6.26 -2.50
CA LEU A 168 3.68 7.29 -3.50
C LEU A 168 2.93 7.02 -4.81
N LEU A 169 1.66 6.60 -4.71
CA LEU A 169 0.88 6.13 -5.87
C LEU A 169 0.82 7.16 -7.00
N ASP A 170 0.62 8.44 -6.70
CA ASP A 170 0.50 9.49 -7.71
C ASP A 170 1.85 9.73 -8.41
N ALA A 171 2.95 9.74 -7.66
CA ALA A 171 4.30 9.81 -8.23
C ALA A 171 4.64 8.55 -9.06
N ALA A 172 4.23 7.35 -8.58
CA ALA A 172 4.46 6.10 -9.30
C ALA A 172 3.64 6.00 -10.60
N ARG A 173 2.47 6.62 -10.67
CA ARG A 173 1.67 6.71 -11.91
C ARG A 173 2.28 7.69 -12.91
N GLN A 174 2.86 8.78 -12.41
CA GLN A 174 3.42 9.83 -13.24
C GLN A 174 4.83 9.51 -13.74
N TYR A 175 5.65 8.85 -12.90
CA TYR A 175 7.06 8.54 -13.16
C TYR A 175 7.38 7.08 -12.74
N PRO A 176 6.74 6.07 -13.37
CA PRO A 176 6.88 4.68 -12.96
C PRO A 176 8.32 4.16 -13.13
N GLU A 177 9.04 4.63 -14.15
CA GLU A 177 10.42 4.25 -14.43
C GLU A 177 11.41 4.66 -13.34
N VAL A 178 11.10 5.69 -12.55
CA VAL A 178 11.91 6.08 -11.38
C VAL A 178 11.35 5.48 -10.11
N VAL A 179 10.09 5.77 -9.80
CA VAL A 179 9.51 5.45 -8.48
C VAL A 179 9.41 3.94 -8.25
N CYS A 180 9.02 3.17 -9.28
CA CYS A 180 8.94 1.71 -9.13
C CYS A 180 10.34 1.08 -9.06
N GLN A 181 11.34 1.67 -9.70
CA GLN A 181 12.72 1.21 -9.56
C GLN A 181 13.30 1.54 -8.17
N VAL A 182 12.96 2.68 -7.57
CA VAL A 182 13.28 2.94 -6.16
C VAL A 182 12.69 1.84 -5.25
N HIS A 183 11.42 1.46 -5.46
CA HIS A 183 10.80 0.41 -4.66
C HIS A 183 11.50 -0.96 -4.84
N LEU A 184 11.86 -1.33 -6.06
CA LEU A 184 12.65 -2.54 -6.32
C LEU A 184 14.04 -2.43 -5.66
N GLY A 185 14.66 -1.27 -5.75
CA GLY A 185 15.95 -0.97 -5.14
C GLY A 185 15.93 -1.16 -3.62
N ILE A 186 14.90 -0.66 -2.92
CA ILE A 186 14.74 -0.87 -1.48
C ILE A 186 14.79 -2.37 -1.14
N VAL A 187 14.08 -3.18 -1.89
CA VAL A 187 14.04 -4.64 -1.69
C VAL A 187 15.42 -5.26 -1.92
N ARG A 188 16.08 -4.92 -3.03
CA ARG A 188 17.39 -5.45 -3.39
C ARG A 188 18.47 -5.04 -2.39
N GLY A 189 18.53 -3.76 -2.01
CA GLY A 189 19.48 -3.26 -1.02
C GLY A 189 19.27 -3.85 0.38
N ALA A 190 18.01 -4.09 0.76
CA ALA A 190 17.70 -4.77 2.01
C ALA A 190 18.13 -6.24 1.99
N LEU A 191 17.86 -6.99 0.92
CA LEU A 191 18.28 -8.38 0.77
C LEU A 191 19.79 -8.51 0.77
N ASP A 192 20.50 -7.71 -0.02
CA ASP A 192 21.96 -7.69 -0.07
C ASP A 192 22.58 -7.47 1.33
N ARG A 193 22.05 -6.48 2.04
CA ARG A 193 22.52 -6.17 3.41
C ARG A 193 22.26 -7.30 4.41
N LEU A 194 21.28 -8.15 4.16
CA LEU A 194 20.94 -9.35 4.95
C LEU A 194 21.70 -10.60 4.51
N GLY A 195 22.58 -10.49 3.50
CA GLY A 195 23.31 -11.63 2.93
C GLY A 195 22.41 -12.56 2.12
N GLY A 196 21.30 -12.06 1.60
CA GLY A 196 20.44 -12.72 0.62
C GLY A 196 20.91 -12.43 -0.81
N ASP A 197 20.37 -13.15 -1.79
CA ASP A 197 20.59 -12.86 -3.19
C ASP A 197 19.57 -11.83 -3.70
N PRO A 198 20.00 -10.63 -4.10
CA PRO A 198 19.09 -9.59 -4.61
C PRO A 198 18.70 -9.80 -6.09
N GLU A 199 19.49 -10.54 -6.88
CA GLU A 199 19.31 -10.65 -8.34
C GLU A 199 17.98 -11.31 -8.77
N PRO A 200 17.49 -12.38 -8.10
CA PRO A 200 16.23 -12.99 -8.50
C PRO A 200 14.98 -12.18 -8.10
N THR A 201 15.13 -10.92 -7.70
CA THR A 201 13.97 -10.10 -7.34
C THR A 201 13.41 -9.33 -8.52
N ALA A 202 12.08 -9.32 -8.64
CA ALA A 202 11.36 -8.56 -9.66
C ALA A 202 10.12 -7.89 -9.08
N LEU A 203 9.91 -6.63 -9.44
CA LEU A 203 8.68 -5.90 -9.16
C LEU A 203 7.90 -5.74 -10.45
N LEU A 204 6.65 -6.17 -10.47
CA LEU A 204 5.69 -5.97 -11.54
C LEU A 204 4.71 -4.88 -11.10
N PRO A 205 4.91 -3.61 -11.54
CA PRO A 205 4.03 -2.53 -11.18
C PRO A 205 2.62 -2.75 -11.73
N PHE A 206 1.61 -2.45 -10.92
CA PHE A 206 0.20 -2.50 -11.31
C PHE A 206 -0.25 -3.84 -11.94
N ALA A 207 0.38 -4.94 -11.53
CA ALA A 207 0.15 -6.29 -12.09
C ALA A 207 -1.27 -6.80 -11.84
N GLU A 208 -1.94 -6.29 -10.83
CA GLU A 208 -3.32 -6.63 -10.48
C GLU A 208 -4.12 -5.35 -10.19
N PRO A 209 -5.46 -5.38 -10.29
CA PRO A 209 -6.28 -4.27 -9.87
C PRO A 209 -5.99 -3.89 -8.40
N GLY A 210 -5.40 -2.72 -8.19
CA GLY A 210 -5.07 -2.21 -6.86
C GLY A 210 -3.81 -2.80 -6.21
N ALA A 211 -2.98 -3.56 -6.94
CA ALA A 211 -1.74 -4.12 -6.38
C ALA A 211 -0.58 -4.18 -7.37
N CYS A 212 0.64 -4.10 -6.82
CA CYS A 212 1.86 -4.51 -7.50
C CYS A 212 2.23 -5.94 -7.06
N ARG A 213 2.92 -6.69 -7.93
CA ARG A 213 3.43 -8.02 -7.60
C ARG A 213 4.94 -7.95 -7.42
N LEU A 214 5.42 -8.38 -6.27
CA LEU A 214 6.83 -8.50 -5.96
C LEU A 214 7.21 -10.00 -5.89
N HIS A 215 8.23 -10.40 -6.62
CA HIS A 215 8.87 -11.70 -6.53
C HIS A 215 10.21 -11.54 -5.80
N LEU A 216 10.39 -12.25 -4.70
CA LEU A 216 11.61 -12.26 -3.89
C LEU A 216 12.52 -13.47 -4.22
N ASP A 217 12.03 -14.35 -5.11
CA ASP A 217 12.76 -15.49 -5.63
C ASP A 217 12.16 -15.81 -7.00
N THR A 218 12.93 -15.61 -8.07
CA THR A 218 12.47 -15.85 -9.44
C THR A 218 12.72 -17.27 -9.92
N ALA A 219 13.17 -18.18 -9.06
CA ALA A 219 13.33 -19.59 -9.43
C ALA A 219 12.03 -20.26 -9.95
N GLY A 220 10.89 -19.53 -9.89
CA GLY A 220 9.58 -19.94 -10.41
C GLY A 220 9.02 -19.08 -11.54
N VAL A 221 9.71 -18.02 -12.00
CA VAL A 221 9.26 -17.18 -13.14
C VAL A 221 9.95 -17.64 -14.42
N ALA A 222 9.89 -18.92 -14.72
CA ALA A 222 10.21 -19.43 -16.04
C ALA A 222 9.05 -19.09 -17.00
N THR A 223 9.36 -18.12 -17.90
CA THR A 223 8.78 -18.01 -19.24
C THR A 223 7.24 -18.06 -19.39
N ALA A 224 6.58 -16.96 -19.09
CA ALA A 224 5.43 -16.56 -19.87
C ALA A 224 5.86 -15.46 -20.88
N ARG A 225 6.85 -15.73 -21.71
CA ARG A 225 7.05 -15.02 -22.98
C ARG A 225 6.57 -15.96 -24.06
N GLY A 226 5.52 -15.49 -24.74
CA GLY A 226 4.75 -16.18 -25.73
C GLY A 226 5.57 -16.85 -26.83
N ASP A 227 5.10 -18.01 -27.17
CA ASP A 227 4.97 -18.43 -28.55
C ASP A 227 3.67 -17.82 -29.05
N ASP A 228 3.80 -16.82 -29.92
CA ASP A 228 3.07 -16.64 -31.17
C ASP A 228 3.69 -15.45 -31.94
#